data_351d09c50123f307892a2134f0373e40
#
_entry.id   351d09c50123f307892a2134f0373e40
#
_cell.length_a   1.000
_cell.length_b   1.000
_cell.length_c   1.000
_cell.angle_alpha   90.00
_cell.angle_beta   90.00
_cell.angle_gamma   90.00
#
_symmetry.space_group_name_H-M   'P 1'
#
loop_
_entity.id
_entity.type
_entity.pdbx_description
1 polymer ?
#
loop_
_entity_poly.entity_id
_entity_poly.type
_entity_poly.pdbx_seq_one_letter_code
_entity_poly.pdbx_strand_id
1 'polypeptide(L)'
;MSEKLINFLIKNQIRDLNFSIPAVVVGVQRLKEGYVDVKPIVNRINPQTGDTFERTTIKNVRLIFPSNKSSTVCFPVKQGDQVRLVFQNCSIQSFLDGNTQPHDPITNAFLNLNDVTAEVGFQTTQESCFDANNYANEFDNTSLNIVHNKNTPQESKIEIKESGDVVVSSNSNIEMKSSVVDIESETVNTNNAVMNVDNDIVIQGVSLIQFIRSHTHNYVDDGKPMVTSPPNSI
;
A
#
# COMPACT_ATOMS: atom_id res chain seq x y z
N MET A 1 -46.22 0.07 -30.96
CA MET A 1 -45.49 -0.75 -29.98
C MET A 1 -45.86 -0.22 -28.60
N SER A 2 -46.28 -1.06 -27.66
CA SER A 2 -46.71 -0.59 -26.33
C SER A 2 -45.53 0.01 -25.57
N GLU A 3 -45.71 1.17 -24.92
CA GLU A 3 -44.70 1.82 -24.06
C GLU A 3 -44.13 0.85 -23.00
N LYS A 4 -44.97 -0.05 -22.46
CA LYS A 4 -44.55 -1.11 -21.55
C LYS A 4 -43.53 -2.07 -22.18
N LEU A 5 -43.67 -2.39 -23.46
CA LEU A 5 -42.75 -3.28 -24.16
C LEU A 5 -41.41 -2.58 -24.40
N ILE A 6 -41.44 -1.30 -24.78
CA ILE A 6 -40.20 -0.49 -24.96
C ILE A 6 -39.46 -0.39 -23.63
N ASN A 7 -40.15 -0.03 -22.57
CA ASN A 7 -39.56 0.07 -21.24
C ASN A 7 -38.99 -1.28 -20.73
N PHE A 8 -39.65 -2.38 -21.05
CA PHE A 8 -39.16 -3.72 -20.73
C PHE A 8 -37.88 -4.06 -21.50
N LEU A 9 -37.82 -3.76 -22.78
CA LEU A 9 -36.64 -4.00 -23.62
C LEU A 9 -35.45 -3.12 -23.17
N ILE A 10 -35.68 -1.84 -22.91
CA ILE A 10 -34.66 -0.92 -22.42
C ILE A 10 -34.11 -1.40 -21.07
N LYS A 11 -34.97 -1.75 -20.11
CA LYS A 11 -34.53 -2.27 -18.80
C LYS A 11 -33.73 -3.54 -18.93
N ASN A 12 -34.08 -4.45 -19.84
CA ASN A 12 -33.31 -5.67 -20.06
C ASN A 12 -31.93 -5.38 -20.68
N GLN A 13 -31.86 -4.48 -21.65
CA GLN A 13 -30.61 -4.07 -22.24
C GLN A 13 -29.68 -3.39 -21.22
N ILE A 14 -30.21 -2.45 -20.42
CA ILE A 14 -29.41 -1.76 -19.37
C ILE A 14 -28.91 -2.75 -18.33
N ARG A 15 -29.72 -3.75 -17.94
CA ARG A 15 -29.32 -4.76 -16.97
C ARG A 15 -28.19 -5.67 -17.47
N ASP A 16 -28.09 -5.89 -18.75
CA ASP A 16 -27.05 -6.67 -19.40
C ASP A 16 -25.71 -5.89 -19.53
N LEU A 17 -25.74 -4.59 -19.28
CA LEU A 17 -24.52 -3.77 -19.27
C LEU A 17 -23.72 -4.02 -17.99
N ASN A 18 -22.44 -4.28 -18.16
CA ASN A 18 -21.51 -4.45 -17.04
C ASN A 18 -20.83 -3.11 -16.77
N PHE A 19 -21.19 -2.42 -15.70
CA PHE A 19 -20.52 -1.18 -15.30
C PHE A 19 -19.39 -1.46 -14.32
N SER A 20 -19.71 -2.20 -13.26
CA SER A 20 -18.75 -2.61 -12.23
C SER A 20 -19.24 -3.88 -11.55
N ILE A 21 -18.36 -4.83 -11.31
CA ILE A 21 -18.67 -6.08 -10.61
C ILE A 21 -17.52 -6.51 -9.72
N PRO A 22 -17.80 -7.15 -8.56
CA PRO A 22 -16.77 -7.75 -7.73
C PRO A 22 -16.16 -8.98 -8.40
N ALA A 23 -14.86 -9.16 -8.21
CA ALA A 23 -14.12 -10.31 -8.73
C ALA A 23 -13.00 -10.73 -7.78
N VAL A 24 -12.46 -11.92 -8.00
CA VAL A 24 -11.31 -12.47 -7.29
C VAL A 24 -10.16 -12.69 -8.28
N VAL A 25 -8.95 -12.36 -7.88
CA VAL A 25 -7.73 -12.62 -8.64
C VAL A 25 -7.48 -14.13 -8.66
N VAL A 26 -7.40 -14.73 -9.84
CA VAL A 26 -7.14 -16.17 -10.04
C VAL A 26 -5.80 -16.44 -10.70
N GLY A 27 -5.14 -15.43 -11.26
CA GLY A 27 -3.83 -15.55 -11.89
C GLY A 27 -3.01 -14.28 -11.75
N VAL A 28 -1.71 -14.42 -11.48
CA VAL A 28 -0.75 -13.33 -11.25
C VAL A 28 0.51 -13.45 -12.12
N GLN A 29 0.46 -14.22 -13.19
CA GLN A 29 1.62 -14.52 -14.04
C GLN A 29 2.22 -13.27 -14.69
N ARG A 30 1.37 -12.29 -15.00
CA ARG A 30 1.76 -11.01 -15.61
C ARG A 30 1.70 -9.82 -14.65
N LEU A 31 1.78 -10.10 -13.33
CA LEU A 31 1.68 -9.03 -12.32
C LEU A 31 2.78 -7.97 -12.47
N LYS A 32 4.00 -8.36 -12.84
CA LYS A 32 5.11 -7.42 -13.09
C LYS A 32 4.85 -6.47 -14.26
N GLU A 33 3.97 -6.84 -15.18
CA GLU A 33 3.51 -6.01 -16.29
C GLU A 33 2.26 -5.20 -15.93
N GLY A 34 1.73 -5.40 -14.72
CA GLY A 34 0.53 -4.75 -14.22
C GLY A 34 -0.78 -5.41 -14.64
N TYR A 35 -0.75 -6.71 -14.96
CA TYR A 35 -1.94 -7.46 -15.37
C TYR A 35 -2.19 -8.66 -14.46
N VAL A 36 -3.48 -8.97 -14.27
CA VAL A 36 -3.96 -10.14 -13.53
C VAL A 36 -5.07 -10.86 -14.29
N ASP A 37 -5.27 -12.13 -13.99
CA ASP A 37 -6.47 -12.86 -14.42
C ASP A 37 -7.48 -12.83 -13.27
N VAL A 38 -8.75 -12.56 -13.58
CA VAL A 38 -9.79 -12.37 -12.57
C VAL A 38 -11.03 -13.21 -12.88
N LYS A 39 -11.66 -13.73 -11.84
CA LYS A 39 -12.95 -14.42 -11.93
C LYS A 39 -14.03 -13.54 -11.28
N PRO A 40 -15.00 -13.01 -12.06
CA PRO A 40 -16.16 -12.34 -11.49
C PRO A 40 -16.93 -13.31 -10.58
N ILE A 41 -17.34 -12.84 -9.38
CA ILE A 41 -18.00 -13.69 -8.38
C ILE A 41 -19.54 -13.59 -8.39
N VAL A 42 -20.08 -12.63 -9.11
CA VAL A 42 -21.54 -12.47 -9.26
C VAL A 42 -21.97 -13.13 -10.57
N ASN A 43 -22.82 -14.14 -10.47
CA ASN A 43 -23.34 -14.86 -11.61
C ASN A 43 -24.26 -13.99 -12.47
N ARG A 44 -24.37 -14.32 -13.74
CA ARG A 44 -25.37 -13.77 -14.64
C ARG A 44 -26.67 -14.52 -14.49
N ILE A 45 -27.79 -13.82 -14.43
CA ILE A 45 -29.12 -14.40 -14.35
C ILE A 45 -29.82 -14.16 -15.67
N ASN A 46 -30.37 -15.20 -16.30
CA ASN A 46 -31.28 -15.06 -17.44
C ASN A 46 -32.63 -14.51 -16.93
N PRO A 47 -33.03 -13.32 -17.38
CA PRO A 47 -34.26 -12.67 -16.89
C PRO A 47 -35.53 -13.37 -17.27
N GLN A 48 -35.51 -14.22 -18.31
CA GLN A 48 -36.68 -14.90 -18.81
C GLN A 48 -36.92 -16.25 -18.14
N THR A 49 -35.81 -16.99 -17.86
CA THR A 49 -35.90 -18.34 -17.31
C THR A 49 -35.53 -18.39 -15.81
N GLY A 50 -34.84 -17.37 -15.31
CA GLY A 50 -34.28 -17.37 -13.94
C GLY A 50 -32.99 -18.19 -13.80
N ASP A 51 -32.51 -18.81 -14.87
CA ASP A 51 -31.29 -19.61 -14.84
C ASP A 51 -30.09 -18.76 -14.54
N THR A 52 -29.15 -19.30 -13.76
CA THR A 52 -27.90 -18.65 -13.38
C THR A 52 -26.74 -19.24 -14.16
N PHE A 53 -25.85 -18.37 -14.65
CA PHE A 53 -24.65 -18.73 -15.38
C PHE A 53 -23.43 -18.14 -14.71
N GLU A 54 -22.43 -18.96 -14.45
CA GLU A 54 -21.13 -18.46 -14.02
C GLU A 54 -20.49 -17.61 -15.12
N ARG A 55 -19.83 -16.53 -14.68
CA ARG A 55 -19.01 -15.72 -15.60
C ARG A 55 -17.69 -16.42 -15.83
N THR A 56 -17.17 -16.31 -17.03
CA THR A 56 -15.84 -16.82 -17.38
C THR A 56 -14.72 -15.99 -16.75
N THR A 57 -13.56 -16.58 -16.55
CA THR A 57 -12.34 -15.85 -16.17
C THR A 57 -11.96 -14.85 -17.25
N ILE A 58 -11.70 -13.61 -16.85
CA ILE A 58 -11.20 -12.56 -17.72
C ILE A 58 -9.67 -12.51 -17.53
N LYS A 59 -8.94 -12.66 -18.62
CA LYS A 59 -7.47 -12.70 -18.61
C LYS A 59 -6.89 -11.34 -18.93
N ASN A 60 -5.66 -11.09 -18.41
CA ASN A 60 -4.90 -9.88 -18.70
C ASN A 60 -5.64 -8.59 -18.38
N VAL A 61 -6.29 -8.53 -17.23
CA VAL A 61 -6.98 -7.33 -16.76
C VAL A 61 -5.96 -6.38 -16.15
N ARG A 62 -5.96 -5.11 -16.60
CA ARG A 62 -5.05 -4.09 -16.10
C ARG A 62 -5.38 -3.74 -14.65
N LEU A 63 -4.38 -3.83 -13.76
CA LEU A 63 -4.48 -3.34 -12.39
C LEU A 63 -4.38 -1.82 -12.34
N ILE A 64 -5.22 -1.20 -11.52
CA ILE A 64 -5.20 0.23 -11.23
C ILE A 64 -4.89 0.45 -9.77
N PHE A 65 -3.90 1.33 -9.53
CA PHE A 65 -3.51 1.84 -8.22
C PHE A 65 -3.67 3.36 -8.17
N PRO A 66 -3.89 3.95 -6.99
CA PRO A 66 -3.78 5.38 -6.81
C PRO A 66 -2.39 5.87 -7.24
N SER A 67 -2.31 6.57 -8.36
CA SER A 67 -1.03 6.96 -8.96
C SER A 67 -1.16 8.22 -9.83
N ASN A 68 -0.03 8.90 -10.00
CA ASN A 68 0.16 9.95 -10.97
C ASN A 68 1.51 9.76 -11.69
N LYS A 69 1.96 10.75 -12.46
CA LYS A 69 3.21 10.68 -13.24
C LYS A 69 4.45 10.39 -12.39
N SER A 70 4.49 10.86 -11.13
CA SER A 70 5.67 10.82 -10.25
C SER A 70 5.50 9.99 -8.98
N SER A 71 4.26 9.63 -8.61
CA SER A 71 3.96 9.00 -7.33
C SER A 71 2.90 7.92 -7.47
N THR A 72 3.04 6.84 -6.70
CA THR A 72 2.09 5.73 -6.69
C THR A 72 2.01 5.09 -5.30
N VAL A 73 0.84 4.58 -4.94
CA VAL A 73 0.64 3.70 -3.79
C VAL A 73 0.29 2.32 -4.33
N CYS A 74 1.22 1.38 -4.22
CA CYS A 74 1.02 0.00 -4.70
C CYS A 74 0.77 -0.95 -3.53
N PHE A 75 -0.19 -1.82 -3.68
CA PHE A 75 -0.43 -2.94 -2.78
C PHE A 75 0.13 -4.23 -3.39
N PRO A 76 0.71 -5.14 -2.61
CA PRO A 76 1.03 -6.47 -3.09
C PRO A 76 -0.27 -7.20 -3.41
N VAL A 77 -0.40 -7.70 -4.64
CA VAL A 77 -1.58 -8.42 -5.12
C VAL A 77 -1.25 -9.90 -5.26
N LYS A 78 -2.09 -10.75 -4.72
CA LYS A 78 -1.95 -12.22 -4.71
C LYS A 78 -3.19 -12.88 -5.29
N GLN A 79 -3.05 -14.14 -5.64
CA GLN A 79 -4.20 -14.97 -5.96
C GLN A 79 -5.11 -15.09 -4.72
N GLY A 80 -6.41 -14.90 -4.92
CA GLY A 80 -7.42 -14.83 -3.86
C GLY A 80 -7.81 -13.41 -3.47
N ASP A 81 -7.02 -12.39 -3.80
CA ASP A 81 -7.35 -11.00 -3.50
C ASP A 81 -8.61 -10.56 -4.25
N GLN A 82 -9.41 -9.74 -3.58
CA GLN A 82 -10.65 -9.21 -4.11
C GLN A 82 -10.41 -7.88 -4.81
N VAL A 83 -11.07 -7.70 -5.94
CA VAL A 83 -10.96 -6.51 -6.77
C VAL A 83 -12.33 -6.08 -7.30
N ARG A 84 -12.46 -4.80 -7.63
CA ARG A 84 -13.57 -4.28 -8.40
C ARG A 84 -13.18 -4.19 -9.86
N LEU A 85 -13.95 -4.84 -10.74
CA LEU A 85 -13.83 -4.66 -12.18
C LEU A 85 -14.62 -3.42 -12.60
N VAL A 86 -13.99 -2.59 -13.41
CA VAL A 86 -14.60 -1.41 -14.02
C VAL A 86 -14.52 -1.56 -15.54
N PHE A 87 -15.67 -1.59 -16.19
CA PHE A 87 -15.79 -1.72 -17.63
C PHE A 87 -15.82 -0.33 -18.26
N GLN A 88 -14.99 -0.13 -19.26
CA GLN A 88 -14.86 1.17 -19.93
C GLN A 88 -15.91 1.37 -21.02
N ASN A 89 -16.36 2.61 -21.21
CA ASN A 89 -17.35 2.96 -22.23
C ASN A 89 -16.80 2.89 -23.66
N CYS A 90 -15.49 2.83 -23.83
CA CYS A 90 -14.84 2.74 -25.12
C CYS A 90 -13.54 1.96 -24.99
N SER A 91 -12.93 1.60 -26.10
CA SER A 91 -11.62 0.98 -26.08
C SER A 91 -10.57 1.94 -25.50
N ILE A 92 -9.83 1.46 -24.49
CA ILE A 92 -8.74 2.20 -23.84
C ILE A 92 -7.37 1.72 -24.29
N GLN A 93 -7.27 0.81 -25.26
CA GLN A 93 -6.00 0.20 -25.64
C GLN A 93 -4.99 1.22 -26.11
N SER A 94 -5.35 2.18 -26.96
CA SER A 94 -4.44 3.25 -27.40
C SER A 94 -3.89 4.06 -26.23
N PHE A 95 -4.73 4.33 -25.21
CA PHE A 95 -4.27 5.01 -24.00
C PHE A 95 -3.29 4.15 -23.21
N LEU A 96 -3.55 2.86 -23.04
CA LEU A 96 -2.64 1.93 -22.36
C LEU A 96 -1.31 1.77 -23.11
N ASP A 97 -1.33 1.90 -24.43
CA ASP A 97 -0.15 1.89 -25.30
C ASP A 97 0.61 3.23 -25.31
N GLY A 98 0.17 4.22 -24.52
CA GLY A 98 0.89 5.48 -24.29
C GLY A 98 0.36 6.67 -25.08
N ASN A 99 -0.74 6.55 -25.83
CA ASN A 99 -1.32 7.70 -26.52
C ASN A 99 -2.15 8.57 -25.56
N THR A 100 -1.63 9.76 -25.25
CA THR A 100 -2.29 10.74 -24.36
C THR A 100 -2.95 11.90 -25.11
N GLN A 101 -2.96 11.85 -26.44
CA GLN A 101 -3.65 12.85 -27.26
C GLN A 101 -5.08 12.38 -27.58
N PRO A 102 -6.01 13.32 -27.86
CA PRO A 102 -7.34 12.95 -28.35
C PRO A 102 -7.23 12.04 -29.58
N HIS A 103 -7.93 10.91 -29.57
CA HIS A 103 -7.92 9.92 -30.65
C HIS A 103 -9.23 9.16 -30.71
N ASP A 104 -9.50 8.56 -31.85
CA ASP A 104 -10.65 7.68 -32.02
C ASP A 104 -10.39 6.32 -31.34
N PRO A 105 -11.41 5.68 -30.76
CA PRO A 105 -11.27 4.36 -30.19
C PRO A 105 -10.93 3.31 -31.26
N ILE A 106 -10.06 2.35 -30.94
CA ILE A 106 -9.66 1.27 -31.88
C ILE A 106 -10.89 0.44 -32.29
N THR A 107 -11.85 0.28 -31.39
CA THR A 107 -13.10 -0.44 -31.63
C THR A 107 -14.28 0.35 -31.10
N ASN A 108 -15.45 0.19 -31.74
CA ASN A 108 -16.72 0.74 -31.23
C ASN A 108 -17.35 -0.13 -30.13
N ALA A 109 -16.56 -1.01 -29.52
CA ALA A 109 -17.03 -1.88 -28.45
C ALA A 109 -17.35 -1.04 -27.21
N PHE A 110 -18.48 -1.34 -26.60
CA PHE A 110 -19.00 -0.66 -25.41
C PHE A 110 -19.08 -1.63 -24.24
N LEU A 111 -18.48 -1.28 -23.10
CA LEU A 111 -18.43 -2.13 -21.89
C LEU A 111 -17.91 -3.55 -22.18
N ASN A 112 -16.85 -3.62 -22.96
CA ASN A 112 -16.25 -4.86 -23.44
C ASN A 112 -15.36 -5.50 -22.34
N LEU A 113 -15.24 -6.82 -22.39
CA LEU A 113 -14.34 -7.59 -21.54
C LEU A 113 -12.84 -7.31 -21.81
N ASN A 114 -12.49 -6.80 -22.98
CA ASN A 114 -11.11 -6.45 -23.31
C ASN A 114 -10.70 -5.07 -22.76
N ASP A 115 -11.67 -4.22 -22.45
CA ASP A 115 -11.47 -2.85 -21.97
C ASP A 115 -11.88 -2.75 -20.49
N VAL A 116 -11.52 -3.74 -19.68
CA VAL A 116 -11.81 -3.79 -18.26
C VAL A 116 -10.55 -3.54 -17.44
N THR A 117 -10.72 -2.82 -16.34
CA THR A 117 -9.66 -2.58 -15.34
C THR A 117 -10.05 -3.19 -14.00
N ALA A 118 -9.06 -3.56 -13.20
CA ALA A 118 -9.24 -4.09 -11.86
C ALA A 118 -8.69 -3.09 -10.83
N GLU A 119 -9.55 -2.66 -9.93
CA GLU A 119 -9.21 -1.78 -8.82
C GLU A 119 -9.12 -2.61 -7.53
N VAL A 120 -8.01 -2.47 -6.80
CA VAL A 120 -7.80 -3.08 -5.48
C VAL A 120 -8.55 -2.33 -4.39
N GLY A 121 -8.76 -2.99 -3.24
CA GLY A 121 -9.40 -2.36 -2.08
C GLY A 121 -10.93 -2.53 -2.03
N PHE A 122 -11.53 -3.27 -2.95
CA PHE A 122 -12.93 -3.64 -2.89
C PHE A 122 -13.06 -5.03 -2.29
N GLN A 123 -13.26 -5.09 -0.97
CA GLN A 123 -13.26 -6.30 -0.18
C GLN A 123 -14.63 -6.62 0.40
N THR A 124 -14.86 -7.89 0.75
CA THR A 124 -16.02 -8.29 1.57
C THR A 124 -15.93 -7.63 2.95
N THR A 125 -17.08 -7.51 3.63
CA THR A 125 -17.10 -6.96 5.00
C THR A 125 -16.17 -7.73 5.94
N GLN A 126 -16.11 -9.05 5.80
CA GLN A 126 -15.28 -9.93 6.65
C GLN A 126 -13.77 -9.76 6.46
N GLU A 127 -13.34 -9.25 5.30
CA GLU A 127 -11.92 -9.03 5.00
C GLU A 127 -11.54 -7.53 5.00
N SER A 128 -12.52 -6.68 5.19
CA SER A 128 -12.32 -5.24 5.22
C SER A 128 -11.82 -4.75 6.59
N CYS A 129 -11.33 -3.52 6.64
CA CYS A 129 -10.95 -2.85 7.88
C CYS A 129 -12.13 -2.57 8.82
N PHE A 130 -13.36 -2.82 8.40
CA PHE A 130 -14.57 -2.63 9.21
C PHE A 130 -14.99 -3.89 9.97
N ASP A 131 -14.38 -5.04 9.73
CA ASP A 131 -14.67 -6.25 10.51
C ASP A 131 -13.91 -6.24 11.82
N ALA A 132 -14.65 -6.16 12.92
CA ALA A 132 -14.09 -6.14 14.27
C ALA A 132 -13.30 -7.43 14.64
N ASN A 133 -13.56 -8.56 13.98
CA ASN A 133 -12.83 -9.80 14.22
C ASN A 133 -11.48 -9.84 13.48
N ASN A 134 -11.41 -9.19 12.31
CA ASN A 134 -10.19 -9.09 11.53
C ASN A 134 -9.36 -7.86 11.85
N TYR A 135 -10.02 -6.83 12.44
CA TYR A 135 -9.44 -5.51 12.66
C TYR A 135 -9.86 -4.91 13.98
N ALA A 136 -9.82 -5.67 15.03
CA ALA A 136 -10.32 -5.28 16.33
C ALA A 136 -9.82 -3.93 16.87
N ASN A 137 -9.02 -3.17 16.18
CA ASN A 137 -8.59 -1.81 16.56
C ASN A 137 -7.98 -1.03 15.38
N GLU A 138 -8.15 -1.51 14.15
CA GLU A 138 -7.42 -0.95 13.00
C GLU A 138 -8.20 0.17 12.30
N PHE A 139 -9.53 0.08 12.29
CA PHE A 139 -10.35 1.18 11.83
C PHE A 139 -10.72 2.07 13.00
N ASP A 140 -10.12 3.23 13.02
CA ASP A 140 -10.45 4.34 13.92
C ASP A 140 -10.86 5.53 13.05
N ASN A 141 -12.00 6.13 13.34
CA ASN A 141 -12.49 7.29 12.61
C ASN A 141 -11.74 8.58 12.95
N THR A 142 -10.77 8.52 13.85
CA THR A 142 -9.94 9.65 14.30
C THR A 142 -8.49 9.57 13.78
N SER A 143 -8.06 8.40 13.30
CA SER A 143 -6.66 8.17 12.87
C SER A 143 -6.57 7.72 11.42
N LEU A 144 -5.56 8.20 10.70
CA LEU A 144 -5.18 7.65 9.41
C LEU A 144 -4.22 6.46 9.63
N ASN A 145 -4.61 5.29 9.15
CA ASN A 145 -3.84 4.06 9.28
C ASN A 145 -3.37 3.52 7.93
N ILE A 146 -2.09 3.16 7.83
CA ILE A 146 -1.51 2.38 6.72
C ILE A 146 -0.93 1.12 7.34
N VAL A 147 -1.52 -0.04 7.03
CA VAL A 147 -1.14 -1.32 7.64
C VAL A 147 -0.76 -2.31 6.54
N HIS A 148 0.35 -3.02 6.74
CA HIS A 148 0.79 -4.11 5.89
C HIS A 148 0.99 -5.39 6.70
N ASN A 149 0.71 -6.56 6.09
CA ASN A 149 0.71 -7.86 6.74
C ASN A 149 -0.17 -7.90 8.00
N LYS A 150 -1.35 -7.29 7.90
CA LYS A 150 -2.31 -7.18 8.99
C LYS A 150 -2.61 -8.52 9.65
N ASN A 151 -2.73 -8.51 10.99
CA ASN A 151 -2.98 -9.69 11.81
C ASN A 151 -1.94 -10.82 11.66
N THR A 152 -0.70 -10.49 11.28
CA THR A 152 0.38 -11.46 11.21
C THR A 152 1.55 -11.06 12.13
N PRO A 153 2.45 -12.01 12.47
CA PRO A 153 3.67 -11.68 13.21
C PRO A 153 4.60 -10.67 12.51
N GLN A 154 4.40 -10.41 11.21
CA GLN A 154 5.18 -9.45 10.41
C GLN A 154 4.44 -8.15 10.15
N GLU A 155 3.45 -7.81 10.95
CA GLU A 155 2.70 -6.57 10.79
C GLU A 155 3.59 -5.34 10.92
N SER A 156 3.34 -4.37 10.04
CA SER A 156 3.95 -3.04 10.06
C SER A 156 2.88 -1.99 9.85
N LYS A 157 2.94 -0.89 10.61
CA LYS A 157 1.90 0.14 10.65
C LYS A 157 2.50 1.54 10.65
N ILE A 158 1.86 2.45 9.92
CA ILE A 158 2.01 3.90 10.08
C ILE A 158 0.67 4.44 10.51
N GLU A 159 0.62 5.13 11.64
CA GLU A 159 -0.59 5.72 12.20
C GLU A 159 -0.38 7.22 12.42
N ILE A 160 -1.30 8.04 11.92
CA ILE A 160 -1.34 9.48 12.18
C ILE A 160 -2.61 9.74 12.99
N LYS A 161 -2.42 10.10 14.27
CA LYS A 161 -3.52 10.28 15.24
C LYS A 161 -4.14 11.65 15.16
N GLU A 162 -5.35 11.80 15.64
CA GLU A 162 -6.04 13.08 15.81
C GLU A 162 -5.24 14.07 16.66
N SER A 163 -4.46 13.57 17.64
CA SER A 163 -3.54 14.38 18.46
C SER A 163 -2.39 15.00 17.66
N GLY A 164 -2.17 14.57 16.39
CA GLY A 164 -1.04 14.94 15.56
C GLY A 164 0.17 14.02 15.74
N ASP A 165 0.11 13.02 16.64
CA ASP A 165 1.19 12.05 16.78
C ASP A 165 1.31 11.18 15.53
N VAL A 166 2.55 10.91 15.11
CA VAL A 166 2.86 9.95 14.05
C VAL A 166 3.58 8.75 14.67
N VAL A 167 2.98 7.59 14.57
CA VAL A 167 3.53 6.34 15.09
C VAL A 167 3.92 5.43 13.93
N VAL A 168 5.20 5.04 13.88
CA VAL A 168 5.70 4.02 12.95
C VAL A 168 6.09 2.80 13.77
N SER A 169 5.44 1.68 13.53
CA SER A 169 5.69 0.44 14.25
C SER A 169 5.91 -0.73 13.30
N SER A 170 6.76 -1.66 13.70
CA SER A 170 6.99 -2.91 12.99
C SER A 170 7.32 -4.00 14.00
N ASN A 171 6.71 -5.16 13.83
CA ASN A 171 7.04 -6.35 14.63
C ASN A 171 8.38 -7.00 14.21
N SER A 172 9.05 -6.45 13.20
CA SER A 172 10.35 -6.92 12.71
C SER A 172 11.41 -5.82 12.82
N ASN A 173 11.69 -5.12 11.75
CA ASN A 173 12.75 -4.11 11.67
C ASN A 173 12.23 -2.84 11.00
N ILE A 174 12.74 -1.68 11.44
CA ILE A 174 12.57 -0.39 10.76
C ILE A 174 13.94 0.05 10.28
N GLU A 175 14.12 0.14 8.97
CA GLU A 175 15.36 0.56 8.33
C GLU A 175 15.16 1.90 7.62
N MET A 176 15.97 2.90 7.98
CA MET A 176 16.03 4.20 7.30
C MET A 176 17.35 4.31 6.54
N LYS A 177 17.29 4.44 5.23
CA LYS A 177 18.44 4.62 4.34
C LYS A 177 18.40 6.01 3.71
N SER A 178 19.34 6.83 4.05
CA SER A 178 19.50 8.17 3.51
C SER A 178 20.96 8.61 3.60
N SER A 179 21.36 9.58 2.80
CA SER A 179 22.64 10.27 2.95
C SER A 179 22.69 11.08 4.26
N VAL A 180 21.54 11.60 4.71
CA VAL A 180 21.39 12.35 5.96
C VAL A 180 20.02 12.01 6.56
N VAL A 181 19.98 11.82 7.88
CA VAL A 181 18.76 11.75 8.68
C VAL A 181 18.86 12.85 9.73
N ASP A 182 18.06 13.90 9.57
CA ASP A 182 17.98 14.99 10.54
C ASP A 182 16.81 14.73 11.49
N ILE A 183 17.08 14.81 12.80
CA ILE A 183 16.08 14.70 13.86
C ILE A 183 16.13 15.99 14.66
N GLU A 184 15.10 16.83 14.51
CA GLU A 184 14.90 18.04 15.29
C GLU A 184 13.89 17.76 16.39
N SER A 185 14.33 17.64 17.63
CA SER A 185 13.51 17.26 18.77
C SER A 185 14.15 17.75 20.07
N GLU A 186 13.35 18.10 21.07
CA GLU A 186 13.86 18.39 22.40
C GLU A 186 14.49 17.16 23.06
N THR A 187 14.00 15.96 22.74
CA THR A 187 14.48 14.72 23.34
C THR A 187 14.40 13.56 22.35
N VAL A 188 15.46 12.76 22.25
CA VAL A 188 15.47 11.47 21.56
C VAL A 188 15.64 10.36 22.60
N ASN A 189 14.61 9.52 22.75
CA ASN A 189 14.62 8.41 23.69
C ASN A 189 14.92 7.10 22.97
N THR A 190 15.90 6.35 23.49
CA THR A 190 16.23 4.99 23.05
C THR A 190 16.02 4.02 24.22
N ASN A 191 14.75 3.61 24.40
CA ASN A 191 14.36 2.74 25.52
C ASN A 191 14.85 1.30 25.30
N ASN A 192 15.62 0.76 26.26
CA ASN A 192 16.11 -0.62 26.24
C ASN A 192 16.91 -1.02 24.97
N ALA A 193 17.49 -0.07 24.27
CA ALA A 193 18.22 -0.30 23.04
C ALA A 193 19.71 -0.09 23.22
N VAL A 194 20.52 -0.88 22.50
CA VAL A 194 21.95 -0.62 22.30
C VAL A 194 22.08 0.26 21.06
N MET A 195 22.75 1.39 21.20
CA MET A 195 23.08 2.26 20.08
C MET A 195 24.44 1.84 19.51
N ASN A 196 24.45 1.20 18.34
CA ASN A 196 25.65 0.87 17.60
C ASN A 196 25.95 1.98 16.59
N VAL A 197 27.15 2.53 16.66
CA VAL A 197 27.63 3.57 15.75
C VAL A 197 28.96 3.11 15.16
N ASP A 198 28.96 2.87 13.84
CA ASP A 198 30.13 2.30 13.15
C ASP A 198 31.30 3.29 13.03
N ASN A 199 31.03 4.59 13.02
CA ASN A 199 32.06 5.61 12.87
C ASN A 199 32.29 6.39 14.17
N ASP A 200 31.58 7.48 14.37
CA ASP A 200 31.77 8.37 15.50
C ASP A 200 30.48 9.10 15.87
N ILE A 201 30.38 9.51 17.12
CA ILE A 201 29.37 10.43 17.62
C ILE A 201 30.01 11.77 17.85
N VAL A 202 29.55 12.80 17.13
CA VAL A 202 30.03 14.17 17.30
C VAL A 202 29.01 14.96 18.09
N ILE A 203 29.39 15.48 19.25
CA ILE A 203 28.54 16.30 20.12
C ILE A 203 29.13 17.72 20.15
N GLN A 204 28.35 18.69 19.64
CA GLN A 204 28.80 20.09 19.55
C GLN A 204 30.17 20.25 18.87
N GLY A 205 30.43 19.47 17.83
CA GLY A 205 31.70 19.51 17.08
C GLY A 205 32.84 18.71 17.72
N VAL A 206 32.62 18.04 18.86
CA VAL A 206 33.62 17.21 19.53
C VAL A 206 33.35 15.73 19.26
N SER A 207 34.32 15.04 18.68
CA SER A 207 34.32 13.59 18.49
C SER A 207 34.33 12.87 19.84
N LEU A 208 33.34 12.00 20.09
CA LEU A 208 33.28 11.21 21.31
C LEU A 208 34.44 10.21 21.38
N ILE A 209 34.81 9.59 20.26
CA ILE A 209 35.96 8.68 20.20
C ILE A 209 37.26 9.41 20.54
N GLN A 210 37.49 10.60 19.98
CA GLN A 210 38.66 11.40 20.26
C GLN A 210 38.69 11.85 21.74
N PHE A 211 37.53 12.26 22.27
CA PHE A 211 37.40 12.61 23.67
C PHE A 211 37.77 11.44 24.60
N ILE A 212 37.22 10.24 24.36
CA ILE A 212 37.51 9.04 25.16
C ILE A 212 39.02 8.69 25.10
N ARG A 213 39.62 8.81 23.91
CA ARG A 213 41.03 8.46 23.70
C ARG A 213 42.02 9.46 24.31
N SER A 214 41.63 10.70 24.47
CA SER A 214 42.53 11.78 24.87
C SER A 214 42.26 12.37 26.26
N HIS A 215 41.11 12.06 26.90
CA HIS A 215 40.77 12.68 28.16
C HIS A 215 41.72 12.18 29.29
N THR A 216 42.05 13.08 30.15
CA THR A 216 42.93 12.84 31.33
C THR A 216 42.27 13.43 32.57
N HIS A 217 42.66 12.96 33.71
CA HIS A 217 42.21 13.48 35.01
C HIS A 217 43.36 14.07 35.78
N ASN A 218 43.15 15.25 36.34
CA ASN A 218 44.10 15.83 37.29
C ASN A 218 43.89 15.20 38.66
N TYR A 219 44.95 14.83 39.34
CA TYR A 219 44.93 14.36 40.72
C TYR A 219 46.16 14.85 41.49
N VAL A 220 46.16 14.73 42.79
CA VAL A 220 47.30 15.09 43.63
C VAL A 220 47.83 13.84 44.29
N ASP A 221 49.13 13.58 44.09
CA ASP A 221 49.87 12.50 44.73
C ASP A 221 51.07 13.07 45.53
N ASP A 222 51.14 12.71 46.79
CA ASP A 222 52.16 13.22 47.75
C ASP A 222 52.27 14.75 47.73
N GLY A 223 51.18 15.47 47.60
CA GLY A 223 51.10 16.93 47.52
C GLY A 223 51.54 17.54 46.19
N LYS A 224 51.85 16.74 45.18
CA LYS A 224 52.22 17.20 43.83
C LYS A 224 51.06 17.02 42.87
N PRO A 225 50.74 18.03 42.03
CA PRO A 225 49.77 17.90 40.94
C PRO A 225 50.27 16.86 39.92
N MET A 226 49.41 15.91 39.59
CA MET A 226 49.64 14.86 38.59
C MET A 226 48.52 14.80 37.59
N VAL A 227 48.76 14.19 36.44
CA VAL A 227 47.75 13.96 35.39
C VAL A 227 47.77 12.49 35.01
N THR A 228 46.63 11.87 34.89
CA THR A 228 46.54 10.47 34.41
C THR A 228 46.99 10.39 32.95
N SER A 229 47.54 9.25 32.56
CA SER A 229 47.72 8.95 31.15
C SER A 229 46.36 8.83 30.44
N PRO A 230 46.28 9.15 29.15
CA PRO A 230 45.11 8.82 28.36
C PRO A 230 44.76 7.34 28.45
N PRO A 231 43.51 6.94 28.27
CA PRO A 231 43.14 5.54 28.20
C PRO A 231 43.91 4.82 27.09
N ASN A 232 44.22 3.54 27.30
CA ASN A 232 44.81 2.71 26.26
C ASN A 232 43.87 2.70 25.03
N SER A 233 44.44 2.63 23.83
CA SER A 233 43.68 2.55 22.60
C SER A 233 42.68 1.40 22.64
N ILE A 234 41.43 1.71 22.47
CA ILE A 234 40.30 0.77 22.26
C ILE A 234 40.40 0.23 20.85
#